data_1703f929d96c1c9afad5fe6634073391
#
_entry.id   1703f929d96c1c9afad5fe6634073391
#
_cell.length_a   1.000
_cell.length_b   1.000
_cell.length_c   1.000
_cell.angle_alpha   90.00
_cell.angle_beta   90.00
_cell.angle_gamma   90.00
#
_symmetry.space_group_name_H-M   'P 1'
#
loop_
_entity.id
_entity.type
_entity.pdbx_description
1 polymer ?
#
loop_
_entity_poly.entity_id
_entity_poly.type
_entity_poly.pdbx_seq_one_letter_code
_entity_poly.pdbx_strand_id
1 'polypeptide(L)'
;MNASLLFLPDISGFTEFVQTTEVEHSQHVISELLEVLIEANTENLQLAEIEGDALFFYKENEIPSLEKLLAQVEHMFTAFYSHLKLLESNRICPCNACSTAPNLQLKIIAHCGELQFITVQNNRKPFGTQVIEAHRLLKNS
;
A
#
# COMPACT_ATOMS: atom_id res chain seq x y z
N MET A 1 23.37 4.26 -15.19
CA MET A 1 22.50 4.57 -14.04
C MET A 1 21.99 3.29 -13.42
N ASN A 2 21.82 3.33 -12.11
CA ASN A 2 21.37 2.14 -11.37
C ASN A 2 19.87 1.99 -11.44
N ALA A 3 19.39 0.75 -11.46
CA ALA A 3 17.97 0.49 -11.36
C ALA A 3 17.45 0.85 -9.97
N SER A 4 16.20 1.25 -9.92
CA SER A 4 15.51 1.61 -8.69
C SER A 4 14.30 0.71 -8.49
N LEU A 5 13.76 0.71 -7.28
CA LEU A 5 12.61 -0.10 -6.92
C LEU A 5 11.38 0.79 -6.76
N LEU A 6 10.26 0.35 -7.33
CA LEU A 6 8.93 0.84 -6.99
C LEU A 6 8.21 -0.27 -6.24
N PHE A 7 7.56 0.07 -5.14
CA PHE A 7 6.94 -0.91 -4.26
C PHE A 7 5.57 -0.39 -3.83
N LEU A 8 4.52 -1.04 -4.28
CA LEU A 8 3.15 -0.53 -4.18
C LEU A 8 2.23 -1.52 -3.46
N PRO A 9 2.07 -1.38 -2.15
CA PRO A 9 1.01 -2.08 -1.44
C PRO A 9 -0.34 -1.44 -1.73
N ASP A 10 -1.35 -2.26 -2.02
CA ASP A 10 -2.68 -1.82 -2.40
C ASP A 10 -3.72 -2.65 -1.67
N ILE A 11 -4.76 -2.00 -1.17
CA ILE A 11 -5.84 -2.69 -0.48
C ILE A 11 -6.92 -3.03 -1.50
N SER A 12 -7.07 -4.32 -1.78
CA SER A 12 -8.06 -4.84 -2.71
C SER A 12 -9.42 -4.91 -2.04
N GLY A 13 -10.50 -4.61 -2.79
CA GLY A 13 -11.85 -4.57 -2.25
C GLY A 13 -12.25 -3.19 -1.70
N PHE A 14 -11.36 -2.21 -1.84
CA PHE A 14 -11.56 -0.86 -1.31
C PHE A 14 -12.81 -0.18 -1.86
N THR A 15 -13.00 -0.22 -3.18
CA THR A 15 -14.11 0.48 -3.83
C THR A 15 -15.45 -0.03 -3.32
N GLU A 16 -15.62 -1.35 -3.29
CA GLU A 16 -16.83 -1.96 -2.77
C GLU A 16 -17.05 -1.62 -1.30
N PHE A 17 -15.97 -1.69 -0.51
CA PHE A 17 -16.02 -1.37 0.91
C PHE A 17 -16.51 0.05 1.16
N VAL A 18 -15.94 1.03 0.46
CA VAL A 18 -16.31 2.44 0.62
C VAL A 18 -17.74 2.69 0.14
N GLN A 19 -18.17 2.05 -0.95
CA GLN A 19 -19.51 2.26 -1.52
C GLN A 19 -20.64 1.67 -0.67
N THR A 20 -20.34 0.63 0.12
CA THR A 20 -21.36 -0.09 0.89
C THR A 20 -21.36 0.24 2.36
N THR A 21 -20.49 1.13 2.83
CA THR A 21 -20.32 1.43 4.25
C THR A 21 -20.44 2.91 4.54
N GLU A 22 -20.58 3.24 5.82
CA GLU A 22 -20.59 4.62 6.26
C GLU A 22 -19.20 5.24 6.09
N VAL A 23 -19.16 6.47 5.56
CA VAL A 23 -17.91 7.14 5.20
C VAL A 23 -16.94 7.26 6.38
N GLU A 24 -17.44 7.68 7.54
CA GLU A 24 -16.59 7.86 8.71
C GLU A 24 -15.89 6.57 9.14
N HIS A 25 -16.64 5.47 9.13
CA HIS A 25 -16.11 4.17 9.54
C HIS A 25 -15.14 3.61 8.50
N SER A 26 -15.46 3.75 7.22
CA SER A 26 -14.56 3.27 6.16
C SER A 26 -13.27 4.06 6.15
N GLN A 27 -13.32 5.37 6.35
CA GLN A 27 -12.12 6.21 6.45
C GLN A 27 -11.23 5.76 7.62
N HIS A 28 -11.85 5.47 8.75
CA HIS A 28 -11.10 5.04 9.94
C HIS A 28 -10.40 3.70 9.68
N VAL A 29 -11.11 2.72 9.13
CA VAL A 29 -10.55 1.39 8.85
C VAL A 29 -9.39 1.48 7.86
N ILE A 30 -9.60 2.19 6.75
CA ILE A 30 -8.57 2.31 5.71
C ILE A 30 -7.36 3.07 6.26
N SER A 31 -7.58 4.16 6.99
CA SER A 31 -6.50 4.93 7.60
C SER A 31 -5.64 4.07 8.52
N GLU A 32 -6.25 3.27 9.38
CA GLU A 32 -5.51 2.36 10.26
C GLU A 32 -4.70 1.33 9.49
N LEU A 33 -5.29 0.74 8.44
CA LEU A 33 -4.61 -0.28 7.64
C LEU A 33 -3.43 0.32 6.88
N LEU A 34 -3.57 1.53 6.33
CA LEU A 34 -2.47 2.19 5.65
C LEU A 34 -1.33 2.51 6.63
N GLU A 35 -1.65 2.95 7.83
CA GLU A 35 -0.63 3.20 8.87
C GLU A 35 0.10 1.91 9.26
N VAL A 36 -0.61 0.81 9.37
CA VAL A 36 -0.02 -0.51 9.64
C VAL A 36 1.00 -0.87 8.56
N LEU A 37 0.65 -0.63 7.29
CA LEU A 37 1.56 -0.90 6.18
C LEU A 37 2.79 0.02 6.21
N ILE A 38 2.60 1.30 6.52
CA ILE A 38 3.71 2.25 6.62
C ILE A 38 4.68 1.81 7.73
N GLU A 39 4.16 1.40 8.87
CA GLU A 39 4.98 0.92 9.98
C GLU A 39 5.71 -0.38 9.66
N ALA A 40 5.18 -1.18 8.74
CA ALA A 40 5.78 -2.44 8.31
C ALA A 40 6.85 -2.27 7.24
N ASN A 41 7.24 -1.05 6.90
CA ASN A 41 8.27 -0.75 5.92
C ASN A 41 9.66 -0.98 6.52
N THR A 42 10.10 -2.24 6.54
CA THR A 42 11.36 -2.64 7.20
C THR A 42 12.60 -2.28 6.38
N GLU A 43 12.45 -2.03 5.07
CA GLU A 43 13.57 -1.69 4.19
C GLU A 43 13.79 -0.18 4.06
N ASN A 44 13.09 0.62 4.83
CA ASN A 44 13.19 2.07 4.82
C ASN A 44 12.99 2.68 3.43
N LEU A 45 12.02 2.15 2.70
CA LEU A 45 11.64 2.72 1.41
C LEU A 45 11.04 4.11 1.60
N GLN A 46 11.26 4.98 0.61
CA GLN A 46 10.69 6.33 0.63
C GLN A 46 9.22 6.27 0.25
N LEU A 47 8.36 6.89 1.04
CA LEU A 47 6.95 7.02 0.68
C LEU A 47 6.78 8.25 -0.21
N ALA A 48 6.41 8.02 -1.47
CA ALA A 48 6.19 9.09 -2.44
C ALA A 48 4.77 9.65 -2.37
N GLU A 49 3.78 8.77 -2.27
CA GLU A 49 2.38 9.16 -2.29
C GLU A 49 1.51 8.17 -1.53
N ILE A 50 0.39 8.69 -1.04
CA ILE A 50 -0.73 7.89 -0.55
C ILE A 50 -1.87 8.16 -1.52
N GLU A 51 -2.33 7.13 -2.25
CA GLU A 51 -3.40 7.25 -3.23
C GLU A 51 -4.59 6.41 -2.79
N GLY A 52 -5.55 7.03 -2.08
CA GLY A 52 -6.75 6.33 -1.65
C GLY A 52 -6.46 5.06 -0.87
N ASP A 53 -6.41 3.95 -1.57
CA ASP A 53 -6.23 2.61 -1.03
C ASP A 53 -4.84 2.04 -1.26
N ALA A 54 -3.90 2.83 -1.78
CA ALA A 54 -2.57 2.36 -2.14
C ALA A 54 -1.49 3.26 -1.57
N LEU A 55 -0.35 2.65 -1.27
CA LEU A 55 0.87 3.36 -0.89
C LEU A 55 1.89 3.21 -2.01
N PHE A 56 2.59 4.29 -2.30
CA PHE A 56 3.58 4.32 -3.36
C PHE A 56 4.95 4.55 -2.75
N PHE A 57 5.75 3.48 -2.59
CA PHE A 57 7.11 3.55 -2.08
C PHE A 57 8.12 3.43 -3.21
N TYR A 58 9.31 3.96 -3.01
CA TYR A 58 10.43 3.76 -3.93
C TYR A 58 11.76 3.70 -3.20
N LYS A 59 12.76 3.13 -3.86
CA LYS A 59 14.14 3.18 -3.40
C LYS A 59 15.00 3.51 -4.62
N GLU A 60 15.65 4.66 -4.56
CA GLU A 60 16.41 5.20 -5.69
C GLU A 60 17.78 4.55 -5.80
N ASN A 61 18.14 4.14 -7.03
CA ASN A 61 19.47 3.63 -7.37
C ASN A 61 19.90 2.38 -6.61
N GLU A 62 18.97 1.69 -6.00
CA GLU A 62 19.26 0.49 -5.24
C GLU A 62 18.04 -0.43 -5.24
N ILE A 63 18.30 -1.72 -5.35
CA ILE A 63 17.25 -2.74 -5.21
C ILE A 63 17.66 -3.64 -4.06
N PRO A 64 16.86 -3.73 -3.00
CA PRO A 64 17.16 -4.66 -1.91
C PRO A 64 17.24 -6.10 -2.42
N SER A 65 17.96 -6.95 -1.71
CA SER A 65 18.02 -8.36 -2.07
C SER A 65 16.63 -8.97 -2.06
N LEU A 66 16.44 -10.04 -2.83
CA LEU A 66 15.17 -10.75 -2.88
C LEU A 66 14.74 -11.21 -1.47
N GLU A 67 15.68 -11.67 -0.68
CA GLU A 67 15.39 -12.09 0.70
C GLU A 67 14.82 -10.97 1.54
N LYS A 68 15.39 -9.77 1.44
CA LYS A 68 14.91 -8.59 2.19
C LYS A 68 13.56 -8.13 1.70
N LEU A 69 13.35 -8.14 0.38
CA LEU A 69 12.04 -7.79 -0.19
C LEU A 69 10.97 -8.77 0.25
N LEU A 70 11.25 -10.06 0.19
CA LEU A 70 10.30 -11.08 0.62
C LEU A 70 10.00 -10.96 2.11
N ALA A 71 11.00 -10.65 2.92
CA ALA A 71 10.80 -10.44 4.35
C ALA A 71 9.87 -9.25 4.60
N GLN A 72 10.01 -8.16 3.85
CA GLN A 72 9.12 -7.01 3.99
C GLN A 72 7.70 -7.34 3.53
N VAL A 73 7.56 -8.04 2.40
CA VAL A 73 6.26 -8.48 1.91
C VAL A 73 5.56 -9.34 2.97
N GLU A 74 6.26 -10.31 3.50
CA GLU A 74 5.73 -11.20 4.54
C GLU A 74 5.32 -10.43 5.79
N HIS A 75 6.15 -9.48 6.21
CA HIS A 75 5.86 -8.64 7.36
C HIS A 75 4.61 -7.78 7.13
N MET A 76 4.47 -7.20 5.94
CA MET A 76 3.28 -6.42 5.59
C MET A 76 2.03 -7.27 5.56
N PHE A 77 2.09 -8.46 4.97
CA PHE A 77 0.96 -9.38 4.95
C PHE A 77 0.55 -9.79 6.36
N THR A 78 1.52 -10.15 7.18
CA THR A 78 1.26 -10.55 8.57
C THR A 78 0.62 -9.41 9.36
N ALA A 79 1.19 -8.21 9.27
CA ALA A 79 0.68 -7.03 9.98
C ALA A 79 -0.73 -6.66 9.51
N PHE A 80 -0.96 -6.67 8.20
CA PHE A 80 -2.24 -6.32 7.61
C PHE A 80 -3.34 -7.28 8.08
N TYR A 81 -3.14 -8.57 7.89
CA TYR A 81 -4.17 -9.56 8.23
C TYR A 81 -4.36 -9.73 9.74
N SER A 82 -3.31 -9.54 10.53
CA SER A 82 -3.44 -9.50 11.98
C SER A 82 -4.31 -8.33 12.43
N HIS A 83 -4.14 -7.17 11.80
CA HIS A 83 -4.94 -6.00 12.13
C HIS A 83 -6.40 -6.16 11.70
N LEU A 84 -6.64 -6.77 10.52
CA LEU A 84 -8.01 -7.09 10.10
C LEU A 84 -8.70 -7.99 11.12
N LYS A 85 -7.98 -8.97 11.62
CA LYS A 85 -8.52 -9.90 12.62
C LYS A 85 -8.85 -9.18 13.93
N LEU A 86 -7.99 -8.24 14.34
CA LEU A 86 -8.24 -7.40 15.50
C LEU A 86 -9.49 -6.54 15.32
N LEU A 87 -9.66 -5.95 14.15
CA LEU A 87 -10.85 -5.15 13.85
C LEU A 87 -12.12 -5.99 13.94
N GLU A 88 -12.05 -7.22 13.43
CA GLU A 88 -13.18 -8.14 13.52
C GLU A 88 -13.49 -8.53 14.95
N SER A 89 -12.47 -8.88 15.73
CA SER A 89 -12.63 -9.37 17.12
C SER A 89 -13.06 -8.27 18.09
N ASN A 90 -12.58 -7.05 17.87
CA ASN A 90 -12.81 -5.92 18.79
C ASN A 90 -13.90 -4.99 18.30
N ARG A 91 -14.69 -5.43 17.33
CA ARG A 91 -15.74 -4.63 16.74
C ARG A 91 -16.81 -4.29 17.77
N ILE A 92 -16.99 -2.99 18.02
CA ILE A 92 -18.03 -2.49 18.90
C ILE A 92 -19.26 -2.10 18.12
N CYS A 93 -19.09 -1.67 16.88
CA CYS A 93 -20.16 -1.17 16.03
C CYS A 93 -20.67 -2.27 15.09
N PRO A 94 -21.99 -2.47 14.98
CA PRO A 94 -22.55 -3.46 14.04
C PRO A 94 -22.69 -2.93 12.62
N CYS A 95 -22.07 -1.80 12.30
CA CYS A 95 -22.18 -1.18 10.97
C CYS A 95 -21.54 -2.04 9.88
N ASN A 96 -21.88 -1.72 8.62
CA ASN A 96 -21.36 -2.45 7.46
C ASN A 96 -19.84 -2.34 7.33
N ALA A 97 -19.26 -1.17 7.66
CA ALA A 97 -17.80 -1.00 7.61
C ALA A 97 -17.10 -2.02 8.49
N CYS A 98 -17.57 -2.18 9.72
CA CYS A 98 -16.97 -3.11 10.66
C CYS A 98 -17.22 -4.56 10.27
N SER A 99 -18.38 -4.88 9.66
CA SER A 99 -18.71 -6.23 9.27
C SER A 99 -18.05 -6.68 7.99
N THR A 100 -17.72 -5.76 7.07
CA THR A 100 -17.16 -6.11 5.76
C THR A 100 -15.66 -5.88 5.68
N ALA A 101 -15.04 -5.23 6.68
CA ALA A 101 -13.59 -5.01 6.69
C ALA A 101 -12.78 -6.30 6.47
N PRO A 102 -13.16 -7.45 7.04
CA PRO A 102 -12.41 -8.70 6.80
C PRO A 102 -12.37 -9.16 5.35
N ASN A 103 -13.19 -8.59 4.46
CA ASN A 103 -13.18 -8.91 3.03
C ASN A 103 -12.12 -8.13 2.26
N LEU A 104 -11.46 -7.18 2.91
CA LEU A 104 -10.35 -6.46 2.30
C LEU A 104 -9.14 -7.37 2.18
N GLN A 105 -8.37 -7.19 1.12
CA GLN A 105 -7.19 -8.00 0.87
C GLN A 105 -6.01 -7.10 0.52
N LEU A 106 -4.82 -7.58 0.78
CA LEU A 106 -3.59 -6.87 0.45
C LEU A 106 -3.00 -7.43 -0.83
N LYS A 107 -2.66 -6.53 -1.76
CA LYS A 107 -1.98 -6.83 -3.00
C LYS A 107 -0.71 -5.99 -3.04
N ILE A 108 0.42 -6.59 -3.38
CA ILE A 108 1.69 -5.86 -3.45
C ILE A 108 2.28 -6.01 -4.84
N ILE A 109 2.64 -4.89 -5.44
CA ILE A 109 3.36 -4.84 -6.72
C ILE A 109 4.77 -4.34 -6.44
N ALA A 110 5.77 -5.04 -6.97
CA ALA A 110 7.15 -4.60 -6.96
C ALA A 110 7.62 -4.50 -8.41
N HIS A 111 8.22 -3.37 -8.77
CA HIS A 111 8.66 -3.12 -10.15
C HIS A 111 10.02 -2.44 -10.11
N CYS A 112 10.95 -2.93 -10.91
CA CYS A 112 12.30 -2.41 -10.95
C CYS A 112 12.60 -1.76 -12.29
N GLY A 113 13.34 -0.67 -12.29
CA GLY A 113 13.74 0.02 -13.50
C GLY A 113 14.42 1.33 -13.18
N GLU A 114 14.86 2.04 -14.20
CA GLU A 114 15.42 3.36 -14.02
C GLU A 114 14.29 4.35 -13.76
N LEU A 115 14.38 5.07 -12.66
CA LEU A 115 13.39 6.08 -12.30
C LEU A 115 13.87 7.46 -12.68
N GLN A 116 12.95 8.26 -13.18
CA GLN A 116 13.12 9.70 -13.34
C GLN A 116 12.30 10.38 -12.26
N PHE A 117 12.59 11.65 -11.99
CA PHE A 117 11.95 12.38 -10.91
C PHE A 117 11.54 13.75 -11.37
N ILE A 118 10.45 14.27 -10.80
CA ILE A 118 10.06 15.66 -10.93
C ILE A 118 9.93 16.27 -9.54
N THR A 119 10.05 17.58 -9.48
CA THR A 119 9.85 18.32 -8.24
C THR A 119 8.74 19.34 -8.43
N VAL A 120 7.70 19.24 -7.59
CA VAL A 120 6.58 20.17 -7.60
C VAL A 120 6.38 20.65 -6.17
N GLN A 121 6.46 21.96 -5.95
CA GLN A 121 6.33 22.57 -4.62
C GLN A 121 7.21 21.88 -3.57
N ASN A 122 8.48 21.69 -3.93
CA ASN A 122 9.51 21.07 -3.07
C ASN A 122 9.28 19.57 -2.79
N ASN A 123 8.29 18.95 -3.45
CA ASN A 123 8.07 17.51 -3.35
C ASN A 123 8.70 16.82 -4.55
N ARG A 124 9.69 15.97 -4.29
CA ARG A 124 10.37 15.18 -5.31
C ARG A 124 9.67 13.84 -5.43
N LYS A 125 9.20 13.52 -6.62
CA LYS A 125 8.42 12.30 -6.87
C LYS A 125 8.94 11.53 -8.07
N PRO A 126 8.85 10.20 -8.04
CA PRO A 126 9.10 9.40 -9.25
C PRO A 126 8.14 9.79 -10.38
N PHE A 127 8.67 9.77 -11.59
CA PHE A 127 7.95 10.22 -12.77
C PHE A 127 8.39 9.38 -13.97
N GLY A 128 7.52 9.21 -14.96
CA GLY A 128 7.88 8.61 -16.24
C GLY A 128 7.29 7.22 -16.46
N THR A 129 7.88 6.49 -17.43
CA THR A 129 7.33 5.22 -17.92
C THR A 129 7.26 4.14 -16.86
N GLN A 130 8.23 4.06 -15.96
CA GLN A 130 8.24 3.02 -14.92
C GLN A 130 7.08 3.21 -13.95
N VAL A 131 6.75 4.46 -13.64
CA VAL A 131 5.61 4.78 -12.78
C VAL A 131 4.31 4.38 -13.47
N ILE A 132 4.18 4.66 -14.75
CA ILE A 132 3.00 4.28 -15.54
C ILE A 132 2.84 2.76 -15.56
N GLU A 133 3.92 2.02 -15.79
CA GLU A 133 3.88 0.55 -15.79
C GLU A 133 3.46 -0.02 -14.44
N ALA A 134 3.99 0.53 -13.34
CA ALA A 134 3.63 0.10 -12.01
C ALA A 134 2.14 0.31 -11.73
N HIS A 135 1.60 1.45 -12.13
CA HIS A 135 0.16 1.73 -11.97
C HIS A 135 -0.70 0.78 -12.81
N ARG A 136 -0.24 0.40 -13.99
CA ARG A 136 -0.95 -0.58 -14.82
C ARG A 136 -1.00 -1.94 -14.14
N LEU A 137 0.10 -2.35 -13.51
CA LEU A 137 0.16 -3.61 -12.78
C LEU A 137 -0.83 -3.63 -11.62
N LEU A 138 -1.01 -2.51 -10.94
CA LEU A 138 -2.00 -2.41 -9.87
C LEU A 138 -3.42 -2.64 -10.37
N LYS A 139 -3.73 -2.17 -11.57
CA LYS A 139 -5.07 -2.26 -12.14
C LYS A 139 -5.36 -3.62 -12.78
N ASN A 140 -4.33 -4.40 -13.07
CA ASN A 140 -4.47 -5.74 -13.61
C ASN A 140 -4.64 -6.71 -12.44
N SER A 141 -5.84 -7.10 -12.19
CA SER A 141 -6.12 -8.05 -11.11
C SER A 141 -6.72 -9.33 -11.64
#